data_f06c8f6fcc670e0d9507ff1bb55d6761
#
_entry.id   f06c8f6fcc670e0d9507ff1bb55d6761
#
_cell.length_a   1.000
_cell.length_b   1.000
_cell.length_c   1.000
_cell.angle_alpha   90.00
_cell.angle_beta   90.00
_cell.angle_gamma   90.00
#
_symmetry.space_group_name_H-M   'P 1'
#
loop_
_entity.id
_entity.type
_entity.pdbx_description
1 polymer ?
#
loop_
_entity_poly.entity_id
_entity_poly.type
_entity_poly.pdbx_seq_one_letter_code
_entity_poly.pdbx_strand_id
1 'polypeptide(L)'
;MTKTWFVTGTSRGMGRELVEQLLARGDRVAATLRRPAQLDDLAAQHGDRLWRRALDVTDADDVRAAMDEAFAAHDRIDVVVSNAGYGIFGAAEDLTDTQIDEVIATNLTGSIQLARAALPHLRAQGGGLLMQMSSMGGYMTFPAFSLYHATKWGIEGFYDAMAAEVEPFGIRTTLVAPGIVRTGFFDAATRVPFSAPYRGGPADGTPTTADEMAVDPVRVVAAMIRAADADVPPRRLVLGTDAYTLITDALTGRLAEVAGQRDNAATADFAAPPQAREC
;
A
#
# COMPACT_ATOMS: atom_id res chain seq x y z
N MET A 1 -1.15 -22.92 10.99
CA MET A 1 -0.37 -22.43 12.16
C MET A 1 -0.83 -21.04 12.49
N THR A 2 -0.90 -20.72 13.79
CA THR A 2 -1.22 -19.35 14.27
C THR A 2 -0.07 -18.42 13.93
N LYS A 3 -0.35 -17.22 13.38
CA LYS A 3 0.64 -16.22 13.04
C LYS A 3 0.50 -14.99 13.93
N THR A 4 1.56 -14.20 14.04
CA THR A 4 1.54 -12.87 14.63
C THR A 4 1.67 -11.82 13.54
N TRP A 5 0.78 -10.82 13.59
CA TRP A 5 0.68 -9.76 12.60
C TRP A 5 0.90 -8.40 13.24
N PHE A 6 1.65 -7.53 12.57
CA PHE A 6 1.68 -6.10 12.87
C PHE A 6 0.90 -5.35 11.79
N VAL A 7 -0.07 -4.52 12.18
CA VAL A 7 -0.95 -3.84 11.21
C VAL A 7 -1.09 -2.36 11.56
N THR A 8 -0.89 -1.47 10.57
CA THR A 8 -1.11 -0.03 10.74
C THR A 8 -2.48 0.40 10.22
N GLY A 9 -3.05 1.48 10.81
CA GLY A 9 -4.31 2.06 10.33
C GLY A 9 -5.53 1.19 10.60
N THR A 10 -5.62 0.62 11.80
CA THR A 10 -6.61 -0.41 12.17
C THR A 10 -7.93 0.14 12.70
N SER A 11 -8.14 1.46 12.66
CA SER A 11 -9.33 2.09 13.26
C SER A 11 -10.64 1.82 12.50
N ARG A 12 -10.56 1.56 11.19
CA ARG A 12 -11.70 1.39 10.29
C ARG A 12 -11.30 0.72 8.97
N GLY A 13 -12.30 0.43 8.12
CA GLY A 13 -12.09 -0.09 6.77
C GLY A 13 -11.30 -1.40 6.74
N MET A 14 -10.46 -1.59 5.74
CA MET A 14 -9.72 -2.84 5.55
C MET A 14 -8.77 -3.18 6.71
N GLY A 15 -8.17 -2.17 7.36
CA GLY A 15 -7.31 -2.41 8.51
C GLY A 15 -8.05 -2.99 9.71
N ARG A 16 -9.25 -2.49 10.02
CA ARG A 16 -10.11 -3.03 11.09
C ARG A 16 -10.62 -4.42 10.71
N GLU A 17 -11.14 -4.58 9.51
CA GLU A 17 -11.61 -5.87 9.00
C GLU A 17 -10.50 -6.94 9.07
N LEU A 18 -9.25 -6.57 8.75
CA LEU A 18 -8.11 -7.49 8.86
C LEU A 18 -7.88 -7.92 10.30
N VAL A 19 -7.89 -6.99 11.25
CA VAL A 19 -7.74 -7.30 12.68
C VAL A 19 -8.85 -8.23 13.15
N GLU A 20 -10.10 -7.97 12.78
CA GLU A 20 -11.27 -8.80 13.15
C GLU A 20 -11.14 -10.23 12.62
N GLN A 21 -10.83 -10.41 11.32
CA GLN A 21 -10.68 -11.75 10.73
C GLN A 21 -9.48 -12.51 11.32
N LEU A 22 -8.35 -11.84 11.57
CA LEU A 22 -7.18 -12.46 12.17
C LEU A 22 -7.46 -12.96 13.60
N LEU A 23 -8.08 -12.11 14.41
CA LEU A 23 -8.44 -12.47 15.79
C LEU A 23 -9.49 -13.60 15.84
N ALA A 24 -10.49 -13.57 14.94
CA ALA A 24 -11.49 -14.63 14.80
C ALA A 24 -10.86 -15.96 14.40
N ARG A 25 -9.81 -15.94 13.57
CA ARG A 25 -9.01 -17.11 13.17
C ARG A 25 -8.12 -17.65 14.30
N GLY A 26 -7.89 -16.86 15.35
CA GLY A 26 -7.04 -17.22 16.48
C GLY A 26 -5.61 -16.70 16.38
N ASP A 27 -5.29 -15.86 15.42
CA ASP A 27 -4.00 -15.20 15.29
C ASP A 27 -3.77 -14.15 16.39
N ARG A 28 -2.52 -13.70 16.54
CA ARG A 28 -2.13 -12.57 17.36
C ARG A 28 -1.95 -11.33 16.50
N VAL A 29 -2.39 -10.17 17.00
CA VAL A 29 -2.30 -8.92 16.25
C VAL A 29 -1.71 -7.81 17.11
N ALA A 30 -0.64 -7.21 16.63
CA ALA A 30 -0.14 -5.92 17.07
C ALA A 30 -0.77 -4.84 16.17
N ALA A 31 -1.85 -4.22 16.67
CA ALA A 31 -2.64 -3.23 15.95
C ALA A 31 -2.22 -1.82 16.32
N THR A 32 -1.90 -1.00 15.31
CA THR A 32 -1.55 0.40 15.55
C THR A 32 -2.53 1.36 14.86
N LEU A 33 -2.88 2.42 15.58
CA LEU A 33 -3.82 3.44 15.17
C LEU A 33 -3.64 4.69 16.02
N ARG A 34 -4.10 5.86 15.59
CA ARG A 34 -3.93 7.11 16.36
C ARG A 34 -4.68 7.12 17.70
N ARG A 35 -5.78 6.40 17.83
CA ARG A 35 -6.62 6.34 19.05
C ARG A 35 -6.94 4.89 19.40
N PRO A 36 -6.13 4.22 20.24
CA PRO A 36 -6.27 2.79 20.57
C PRO A 36 -7.64 2.40 21.16
N ALA A 37 -8.33 3.30 21.83
CA ALA A 37 -9.67 3.07 22.36
C ALA A 37 -10.71 2.69 21.29
N GLN A 38 -10.44 2.96 20.01
CA GLN A 38 -11.33 2.54 18.92
C GLN A 38 -11.36 1.01 18.70
N LEU A 39 -10.51 0.26 19.39
CA LEU A 39 -10.47 -1.21 19.39
C LEU A 39 -10.77 -1.80 20.79
N ASP A 40 -11.40 -1.05 21.70
CA ASP A 40 -11.71 -1.54 23.06
C ASP A 40 -12.66 -2.74 23.04
N ASP A 41 -13.60 -2.77 22.10
CA ASP A 41 -14.51 -3.88 21.86
C ASP A 41 -13.76 -5.17 21.50
N LEU A 42 -12.80 -5.10 20.60
CA LEU A 42 -11.97 -6.24 20.21
C LEU A 42 -11.01 -6.68 21.33
N ALA A 43 -10.47 -5.72 22.08
CA ALA A 43 -9.62 -6.03 23.21
C ALA A 43 -10.37 -6.75 24.33
N ALA A 44 -11.59 -6.31 24.63
CA ALA A 44 -12.44 -6.98 25.61
C ALA A 44 -12.79 -8.43 25.19
N GLN A 45 -12.96 -8.68 23.88
CA GLN A 45 -13.32 -9.98 23.34
C GLN A 45 -12.12 -10.94 23.21
N HIS A 46 -10.93 -10.40 22.87
CA HIS A 46 -9.78 -11.23 22.44
C HIS A 46 -8.59 -11.22 23.41
N GLY A 47 -8.59 -10.33 24.42
CA GLY A 47 -7.57 -10.27 25.47
C GLY A 47 -6.16 -10.14 24.93
N ASP A 48 -5.24 -10.97 25.41
CA ASP A 48 -3.80 -10.93 25.11
C ASP A 48 -3.45 -11.24 23.64
N ARG A 49 -4.43 -11.63 22.83
CA ARG A 49 -4.21 -11.81 21.39
C ARG A 49 -4.19 -10.50 20.60
N LEU A 50 -4.67 -9.41 21.21
CA LEU A 50 -4.65 -8.06 20.62
C LEU A 50 -3.79 -7.11 21.45
N TRP A 51 -2.57 -6.88 21.00
CA TRP A 51 -1.75 -5.77 21.47
C TRP A 51 -2.12 -4.48 20.71
N ARG A 52 -2.24 -3.35 21.40
CA ARG A 52 -2.66 -2.06 20.80
C ARG A 52 -1.72 -0.95 21.22
N ARG A 53 -1.36 -0.08 20.25
CA ARG A 53 -0.53 1.09 20.50
C ARG A 53 -1.00 2.29 19.68
N ALA A 54 -0.92 3.48 20.27
CA ALA A 54 -1.05 4.72 19.51
C ALA A 54 0.13 4.85 18.54
N LEU A 55 -0.17 5.20 17.27
CA LEU A 55 0.86 5.46 16.27
C LEU A 55 0.32 6.46 15.24
N ASP A 56 1.10 7.52 15.00
CA ASP A 56 1.02 8.31 13.79
C ASP A 56 2.17 7.90 12.87
N VAL A 57 1.86 7.36 11.70
CA VAL A 57 2.88 6.86 10.75
C VAL A 57 3.74 7.97 10.13
N THR A 58 3.38 9.24 10.34
CA THR A 58 4.18 10.38 9.90
C THR A 58 5.33 10.71 10.84
N ASP A 59 5.32 10.18 12.07
CA ASP A 59 6.41 10.30 13.02
C ASP A 59 7.35 9.08 12.90
N ALA A 60 8.51 9.29 12.30
CA ALA A 60 9.46 8.22 12.03
C ALA A 60 10.11 7.63 13.29
N ASP A 61 10.27 8.43 14.37
CA ASP A 61 10.80 7.93 15.65
C ASP A 61 9.74 7.09 16.35
N ASP A 62 8.48 7.51 16.33
CA ASP A 62 7.36 6.76 16.88
C ASP A 62 7.11 5.45 16.11
N VAL A 63 7.29 5.44 14.78
CA VAL A 63 7.23 4.21 13.95
C VAL A 63 8.30 3.20 14.41
N ARG A 64 9.54 3.63 14.64
CA ARG A 64 10.62 2.76 15.13
C ARG A 64 10.30 2.22 16.53
N ALA A 65 9.91 3.11 17.44
CA ALA A 65 9.54 2.72 18.81
C ALA A 65 8.38 1.72 18.82
N ALA A 66 7.35 1.94 18.01
CA ALA A 66 6.21 1.03 17.91
C ALA A 66 6.60 -0.36 17.38
N MET A 67 7.54 -0.42 16.44
CA MET A 67 8.05 -1.68 15.91
C MET A 67 8.88 -2.41 16.97
N ASP A 68 9.80 -1.72 17.64
CA ASP A 68 10.62 -2.29 18.71
C ASP A 68 9.75 -2.84 19.86
N GLU A 69 8.76 -2.08 20.32
CA GLU A 69 7.81 -2.50 21.35
C GLU A 69 6.99 -3.72 20.93
N ALA A 70 6.52 -3.76 19.67
CA ALA A 70 5.75 -4.89 19.17
C ALA A 70 6.60 -6.18 19.11
N PHE A 71 7.86 -6.09 18.66
CA PHE A 71 8.78 -7.22 18.65
C PHE A 71 9.23 -7.63 20.06
N ALA A 72 9.27 -6.70 21.01
CA ALA A 72 9.51 -7.02 22.42
C ALA A 72 8.31 -7.71 23.09
N ALA A 73 7.08 -7.37 22.67
CA ALA A 73 5.84 -7.97 23.18
C ALA A 73 5.52 -9.36 22.56
N HIS A 74 6.12 -9.66 21.43
CA HIS A 74 5.89 -10.90 20.68
C HIS A 74 7.23 -11.50 20.27
N ASP A 75 7.43 -12.78 20.55
CA ASP A 75 8.68 -13.51 20.20
C ASP A 75 8.97 -13.47 18.70
N ARG A 76 7.92 -13.35 17.89
CA ARG A 76 7.99 -13.32 16.43
C ARG A 76 6.80 -12.55 15.85
N ILE A 77 7.05 -11.77 14.79
CA ILE A 77 6.02 -11.18 13.92
C ILE A 77 6.22 -11.75 12.52
N ASP A 78 5.25 -12.54 12.07
CA ASP A 78 5.31 -13.24 10.77
C ASP A 78 4.98 -12.32 9.60
N VAL A 79 4.04 -11.38 9.81
CA VAL A 79 3.55 -10.46 8.77
C VAL A 79 3.45 -9.04 9.30
N VAL A 80 4.07 -8.11 8.59
CA VAL A 80 3.94 -6.66 8.83
C VAL A 80 3.11 -6.07 7.70
N VAL A 81 1.97 -5.44 8.04
CA VAL A 81 1.04 -4.85 7.07
C VAL A 81 1.05 -3.33 7.17
N SER A 82 1.60 -2.68 6.15
CA SER A 82 1.50 -1.24 5.95
C SER A 82 0.18 -0.91 5.28
N ASN A 83 -0.84 -0.53 6.09
CA ASN A 83 -2.19 -0.26 5.60
C ASN A 83 -2.63 1.20 5.81
N ALA A 84 -2.04 1.94 6.74
CA ALA A 84 -2.39 3.33 6.98
C ALA A 84 -2.26 4.17 5.71
N GLY A 85 -3.29 4.96 5.42
CA GLY A 85 -3.34 5.83 4.25
C GLY A 85 -4.71 6.44 4.04
N TYR A 86 -4.78 7.49 3.25
CA TYR A 86 -6.04 8.16 2.90
C TYR A 86 -5.98 8.76 1.49
N GLY A 87 -7.15 9.13 0.97
CA GLY A 87 -7.32 9.74 -0.34
C GLY A 87 -7.49 11.25 -0.27
N ILE A 88 -7.08 11.93 -1.35
CA ILE A 88 -7.39 13.32 -1.60
C ILE A 88 -7.85 13.49 -3.04
N PHE A 89 -8.96 14.19 -3.24
CA PHE A 89 -9.54 14.50 -4.54
C PHE A 89 -9.50 16.00 -4.77
N GLY A 90 -9.00 16.41 -5.92
CA GLY A 90 -8.92 17.80 -6.38
C GLY A 90 -8.10 17.89 -7.66
N ALA A 91 -8.25 18.98 -8.42
CA ALA A 91 -7.34 19.26 -9.52
C ALA A 91 -5.93 19.51 -8.97
N ALA A 92 -4.90 19.11 -9.70
CA ALA A 92 -3.52 19.21 -9.21
C ALA A 92 -3.14 20.65 -8.83
N GLU A 93 -3.65 21.65 -9.55
CA GLU A 93 -3.43 23.08 -9.31
C GLU A 93 -4.16 23.59 -8.07
N ASP A 94 -5.25 22.95 -7.67
CA ASP A 94 -6.07 23.37 -6.53
C ASP A 94 -5.58 22.82 -5.18
N LEU A 95 -4.61 21.92 -5.18
CA LEU A 95 -4.03 21.33 -3.97
C LEU A 95 -3.08 22.32 -3.30
N THR A 96 -3.21 22.46 -1.97
CA THR A 96 -2.27 23.29 -1.19
C THR A 96 -0.98 22.53 -0.88
N ASP A 97 0.13 23.25 -0.64
CA ASP A 97 1.42 22.68 -0.24
C ASP A 97 1.27 21.78 1.00
N THR A 98 0.50 22.22 2.01
CA THR A 98 0.22 21.43 3.22
C THR A 98 -0.47 20.09 2.89
N GLN A 99 -1.46 20.09 1.99
CA GLN A 99 -2.14 18.85 1.57
C GLN A 99 -1.19 17.92 0.82
N ILE A 100 -0.30 18.46 0.01
CA ILE A 100 0.74 17.69 -0.70
C ILE A 100 1.65 17.01 0.32
N ASP A 101 2.19 17.77 1.27
CA ASP A 101 3.11 17.27 2.28
C ASP A 101 2.45 16.21 3.17
N GLU A 102 1.23 16.44 3.66
CA GLU A 102 0.50 15.52 4.54
C GLU A 102 0.19 14.17 3.86
N VAL A 103 -0.25 14.18 2.61
CA VAL A 103 -0.56 12.94 1.87
C VAL A 103 0.71 12.16 1.56
N ILE A 104 1.78 12.82 1.15
CA ILE A 104 3.08 12.18 0.91
C ILE A 104 3.64 11.63 2.22
N ALA A 105 3.60 12.41 3.31
CA ALA A 105 4.08 11.97 4.61
C ALA A 105 3.37 10.70 5.09
N THR A 106 2.04 10.63 4.94
CA THR A 106 1.26 9.48 5.41
C THR A 106 1.40 8.28 4.46
N ASN A 107 1.07 8.47 3.16
CA ASN A 107 0.89 7.34 2.25
C ASN A 107 2.21 6.77 1.71
N LEU A 108 3.23 7.60 1.57
CA LEU A 108 4.52 7.21 0.98
C LEU A 108 5.61 7.15 2.04
N THR A 109 5.97 8.29 2.65
CA THR A 109 7.08 8.35 3.60
C THR A 109 6.83 7.46 4.82
N GLY A 110 5.62 7.49 5.40
CA GLY A 110 5.25 6.64 6.54
C GLY A 110 5.31 5.15 6.19
N SER A 111 4.87 4.76 4.99
CA SER A 111 4.99 3.38 4.51
C SER A 111 6.44 2.94 4.34
N ILE A 112 7.31 3.83 3.81
CA ILE A 112 8.75 3.57 3.69
C ILE A 112 9.40 3.43 5.07
N GLN A 113 9.08 4.33 6.02
CA GLN A 113 9.62 4.28 7.38
C GLN A 113 9.21 3.01 8.10
N LEU A 114 7.96 2.56 7.92
CA LEU A 114 7.48 1.30 8.50
C LEU A 114 8.28 0.10 7.96
N ALA A 115 8.45 0.01 6.64
CA ALA A 115 9.26 -1.06 6.03
C ALA A 115 10.68 -1.03 6.59
N ARG A 116 11.33 0.14 6.62
CA ARG A 116 12.69 0.31 7.16
C ARG A 116 12.80 -0.09 8.63
N ALA A 117 11.80 0.22 9.45
CA ALA A 117 11.78 -0.18 10.87
C ALA A 117 11.61 -1.69 11.04
N ALA A 118 10.82 -2.35 10.18
CA ALA A 118 10.57 -3.79 10.28
C ALA A 118 11.77 -4.64 9.81
N LEU A 119 12.52 -4.18 8.81
CA LEU A 119 13.58 -4.98 8.16
C LEU A 119 14.64 -5.54 9.11
N PRO A 120 15.22 -4.77 10.07
CA PRO A 120 16.21 -5.32 11.01
C PRO A 120 15.67 -6.48 11.84
N HIS A 121 14.44 -6.35 12.33
CA HIS A 121 13.78 -7.37 13.14
C HIS A 121 13.45 -8.62 12.31
N LEU A 122 12.85 -8.45 11.14
CA LEU A 122 12.53 -9.57 10.24
C LEU A 122 13.80 -10.33 9.84
N ARG A 123 14.89 -9.61 9.54
CA ARG A 123 16.18 -10.23 9.24
C ARG A 123 16.74 -10.99 10.46
N ALA A 124 16.67 -10.42 11.65
CA ALA A 124 17.18 -11.05 12.87
C ALA A 124 16.43 -12.34 13.21
N GLN A 125 15.11 -12.41 12.94
CA GLN A 125 14.31 -13.61 13.17
C GLN A 125 14.36 -14.64 12.01
N GLY A 126 15.12 -14.36 10.94
CA GLY A 126 15.29 -15.26 9.80
C GLY A 126 14.19 -15.19 8.73
N GLY A 127 13.50 -14.06 8.63
CA GLY A 127 12.53 -13.81 7.57
C GLY A 127 11.14 -13.41 8.06
N GLY A 128 10.23 -13.23 7.11
CA GLY A 128 8.84 -12.81 7.32
C GLY A 128 8.25 -12.19 6.06
N LEU A 129 7.03 -11.66 6.17
CA LEU A 129 6.33 -11.01 5.06
C LEU A 129 6.08 -9.53 5.34
N LEU A 130 6.52 -8.67 4.42
CA LEU A 130 6.09 -7.27 4.34
C LEU A 130 4.95 -7.17 3.33
N MET A 131 3.77 -6.77 3.80
CA MET A 131 2.59 -6.56 2.96
C MET A 131 2.24 -5.07 2.93
N GLN A 132 2.20 -4.49 1.73
CA GLN A 132 1.89 -3.08 1.52
C GLN A 132 0.54 -2.91 0.85
N MET A 133 -0.33 -2.12 1.46
CA MET A 133 -1.54 -1.66 0.79
C MET A 133 -1.19 -0.63 -0.30
N SER A 134 -1.15 -1.11 -1.53
CA SER A 134 -1.12 -0.30 -2.72
C SER A 134 -2.55 0.01 -3.21
N SER A 135 -2.78 0.01 -4.48
CA SER A 135 -4.05 0.21 -5.16
C SER A 135 -3.89 -0.12 -6.64
N MET A 136 -4.98 -0.38 -7.36
CA MET A 136 -4.96 -0.28 -8.82
C MET A 136 -4.40 1.07 -9.29
N GLY A 137 -4.58 2.13 -8.45
CA GLY A 137 -4.02 3.46 -8.66
C GLY A 137 -2.50 3.56 -8.61
N GLY A 138 -1.77 2.47 -8.31
CA GLY A 138 -0.32 2.34 -8.49
C GLY A 138 0.08 1.94 -9.91
N TYR A 139 -0.88 1.63 -10.78
CA TYR A 139 -0.66 1.17 -12.16
C TYR A 139 -1.37 2.02 -13.20
N MET A 140 -2.51 2.60 -12.86
CA MET A 140 -3.33 3.43 -13.72
C MET A 140 -3.71 4.72 -13.00
N THR A 141 -4.32 5.68 -13.69
CA THR A 141 -4.65 6.99 -13.12
C THR A 141 -6.06 7.43 -13.47
N PHE A 142 -6.68 8.16 -12.53
CA PHE A 142 -7.92 8.90 -12.74
C PHE A 142 -7.64 10.41 -12.61
N PRO A 143 -8.34 11.27 -13.37
CA PRO A 143 -8.35 12.70 -13.12
C PRO A 143 -8.74 13.03 -11.67
N ALA A 144 -8.33 14.17 -11.17
CA ALA A 144 -8.58 14.65 -9.80
C ALA A 144 -7.96 13.81 -8.67
N PHE A 145 -7.16 12.80 -8.98
CA PHE A 145 -6.57 11.91 -7.97
C PHE A 145 -5.05 11.81 -8.10
N SER A 146 -4.43 12.79 -8.78
CA SER A 146 -3.03 12.82 -9.17
C SER A 146 -2.07 12.59 -8.00
N LEU A 147 -2.27 13.27 -6.87
CA LEU A 147 -1.40 13.16 -5.70
C LEU A 147 -1.48 11.78 -5.04
N TYR A 148 -2.68 11.22 -4.92
CA TYR A 148 -2.84 9.85 -4.41
C TYR A 148 -2.12 8.83 -5.32
N HIS A 149 -2.33 8.95 -6.64
CA HIS A 149 -1.62 8.10 -7.60
C HIS A 149 -0.11 8.22 -7.47
N ALA A 150 0.43 9.45 -7.33
CA ALA A 150 1.86 9.65 -7.11
C ALA A 150 2.39 8.87 -5.90
N THR A 151 1.64 8.84 -4.78
CA THR A 151 2.04 8.07 -3.60
C THR A 151 1.99 6.56 -3.84
N LYS A 152 0.97 6.07 -4.57
CA LYS A 152 0.84 4.63 -4.86
C LYS A 152 1.87 4.15 -5.90
N TRP A 153 2.20 4.97 -6.90
CA TRP A 153 3.30 4.68 -7.81
C TRP A 153 4.66 4.70 -7.10
N GLY A 154 4.88 5.67 -6.23
CA GLY A 154 6.10 5.76 -5.44
C GLY A 154 6.33 4.53 -4.58
N ILE A 155 5.29 4.03 -3.89
CA ILE A 155 5.43 2.86 -3.02
C ILE A 155 5.60 1.55 -3.81
N GLU A 156 4.97 1.42 -5.00
CA GLU A 156 5.22 0.29 -5.90
C GLU A 156 6.70 0.22 -6.29
N GLY A 157 7.27 1.35 -6.75
CA GLY A 157 8.68 1.42 -7.13
C GLY A 157 9.64 1.13 -5.97
N PHE A 158 9.33 1.67 -4.76
CA PHE A 158 10.13 1.40 -3.57
C PHE A 158 10.14 -0.10 -3.22
N TYR A 159 8.97 -0.74 -3.20
CA TYR A 159 8.88 -2.17 -2.88
C TYR A 159 9.47 -3.07 -3.96
N ASP A 160 9.41 -2.67 -5.23
CA ASP A 160 10.04 -3.41 -6.33
C ASP A 160 11.56 -3.47 -6.19
N ALA A 161 12.17 -2.33 -5.85
CA ALA A 161 13.62 -2.29 -5.62
C ALA A 161 14.00 -3.06 -4.35
N MET A 162 13.34 -2.77 -3.23
CA MET A 162 13.61 -3.36 -1.93
C MET A 162 13.44 -4.89 -1.92
N ALA A 163 12.50 -5.43 -2.68
CA ALA A 163 12.22 -6.87 -2.68
C ALA A 163 13.45 -7.71 -3.03
N ALA A 164 14.27 -7.28 -4.00
CA ALA A 164 15.51 -7.96 -4.37
C ALA A 164 16.58 -7.82 -3.27
N GLU A 165 16.60 -6.71 -2.55
CA GLU A 165 17.56 -6.44 -1.48
C GLU A 165 17.32 -7.34 -0.25
N VAL A 166 16.05 -7.68 0.03
CA VAL A 166 15.67 -8.36 1.27
C VAL A 166 15.44 -9.88 1.10
N GLU A 167 15.28 -10.34 -0.13
CA GLU A 167 15.06 -11.77 -0.45
C GLU A 167 16.14 -12.70 0.14
N PRO A 168 17.46 -12.35 0.12
CA PRO A 168 18.50 -13.19 0.70
C PRO A 168 18.36 -13.41 2.21
N PHE A 169 17.56 -12.59 2.90
CA PHE A 169 17.30 -12.71 4.34
C PHE A 169 16.01 -13.49 4.65
N GLY A 170 15.39 -14.12 3.63
CA GLY A 170 14.11 -14.83 3.80
C GLY A 170 12.90 -13.89 3.99
N ILE A 171 13.06 -12.59 3.70
CA ILE A 171 11.97 -11.61 3.78
C ILE A 171 11.27 -11.56 2.43
N ARG A 172 9.96 -11.78 2.44
CA ARG A 172 9.10 -11.68 1.26
C ARG A 172 8.33 -10.36 1.27
N THR A 173 7.90 -9.92 0.10
CA THR A 173 7.09 -8.72 -0.06
C THR A 173 5.84 -9.00 -0.88
N THR A 174 4.71 -8.41 -0.48
CA THR A 174 3.46 -8.44 -1.25
C THR A 174 2.89 -7.04 -1.37
N LEU A 175 2.69 -6.58 -2.59
CA LEU A 175 1.95 -5.36 -2.92
C LEU A 175 0.49 -5.73 -3.18
N VAL A 176 -0.43 -5.22 -2.36
CA VAL A 176 -1.86 -5.49 -2.50
C VAL A 176 -2.49 -4.37 -3.32
N ALA A 177 -3.02 -4.68 -4.48
CA ALA A 177 -3.61 -3.74 -5.43
C ALA A 177 -5.13 -3.99 -5.59
N PRO A 178 -5.95 -3.52 -4.64
CA PRO A 178 -7.40 -3.64 -4.76
C PRO A 178 -7.96 -2.61 -5.75
N GLY A 179 -9.14 -2.94 -6.29
CA GLY A 179 -10.01 -2.01 -7.01
C GLY A 179 -10.77 -1.07 -6.08
N ILE A 180 -11.96 -0.64 -6.49
CA ILE A 180 -12.81 0.27 -5.71
C ILE A 180 -13.52 -0.52 -4.60
N VAL A 181 -12.89 -0.57 -3.43
CA VAL A 181 -13.39 -1.32 -2.27
C VAL A 181 -14.46 -0.52 -1.54
N ARG A 182 -15.60 -1.16 -1.26
CA ARG A 182 -16.71 -0.58 -0.51
C ARG A 182 -16.35 -0.41 0.97
N THR A 183 -15.63 0.67 1.27
CA THR A 183 -15.26 1.10 2.61
C THR A 183 -15.53 2.58 2.76
N GLY A 184 -15.47 3.11 3.99
CA GLY A 184 -15.51 4.56 4.23
C GLY A 184 -14.26 5.34 3.74
N PHE A 185 -13.46 4.78 2.82
CA PHE A 185 -12.27 5.44 2.27
C PHE A 185 -12.63 6.70 1.48
N PHE A 186 -13.62 6.59 0.59
CA PHE A 186 -14.06 7.70 -0.26
C PHE A 186 -14.82 8.77 0.53
N ASP A 187 -15.57 8.37 1.58
CA ASP A 187 -16.27 9.29 2.48
C ASP A 187 -15.30 10.09 3.35
N ALA A 188 -14.18 9.47 3.69
CA ALA A 188 -13.14 10.05 4.53
C ALA A 188 -12.04 10.77 3.74
N ALA A 189 -12.04 10.66 2.42
CA ALA A 189 -11.08 11.34 1.57
C ALA A 189 -11.29 12.86 1.64
N THR A 190 -10.19 13.59 1.67
CA THR A 190 -10.23 15.04 1.54
C THR A 190 -10.72 15.41 0.14
N ARG A 191 -11.73 16.28 0.06
CA ARG A 191 -12.24 16.81 -1.21
C ARG A 191 -11.90 18.29 -1.32
N VAL A 192 -11.11 18.64 -2.31
CA VAL A 192 -10.73 20.01 -2.63
C VAL A 192 -11.70 20.53 -3.71
N PRO A 193 -12.40 21.65 -3.47
CA PRO A 193 -13.30 22.22 -4.47
C PRO A 193 -12.55 22.61 -5.75
N PHE A 194 -13.10 22.27 -6.90
CA PHE A 194 -12.52 22.65 -8.19
C PHE A 194 -12.63 24.17 -8.43
N SER A 195 -11.50 24.80 -8.78
CA SER A 195 -11.49 26.14 -9.32
C SER A 195 -12.23 26.24 -10.67
N ALA A 196 -12.61 27.45 -11.09
CA ALA A 196 -13.47 27.65 -12.24
C ALA A 196 -13.00 26.95 -13.54
N PRO A 197 -11.68 26.90 -13.86
CA PRO A 197 -11.19 26.21 -15.06
C PRO A 197 -11.43 24.70 -15.09
N TYR A 198 -11.59 24.05 -13.93
CA TYR A 198 -11.72 22.59 -13.80
C TYR A 198 -13.14 22.10 -13.61
N ARG A 199 -14.11 23.02 -13.40
CA ARG A 199 -15.54 22.66 -13.25
C ARG A 199 -16.11 22.14 -14.55
N GLY A 200 -16.88 21.04 -14.46
CA GLY A 200 -17.47 20.37 -15.63
C GLY A 200 -16.44 19.66 -16.52
N GLY A 201 -15.20 19.56 -16.07
CA GLY A 201 -14.14 18.85 -16.78
C GLY A 201 -14.05 17.36 -16.41
N PRO A 202 -13.05 16.64 -16.94
CA PRO A 202 -12.85 15.20 -16.67
C PRO A 202 -12.72 14.85 -15.19
N ALA A 203 -12.35 15.83 -14.36
CA ALA A 203 -12.18 15.66 -12.92
C ALA A 203 -13.52 15.54 -12.16
N ASP A 204 -14.61 16.10 -12.68
CA ASP A 204 -15.93 16.07 -12.02
C ASP A 204 -16.62 14.69 -12.07
N GLY A 205 -16.11 13.74 -12.87
CA GLY A 205 -16.69 12.41 -13.07
C GLY A 205 -16.10 11.32 -12.17
N THR A 206 -15.46 11.64 -11.05
CA THR A 206 -14.85 10.63 -10.19
C THR A 206 -15.93 9.80 -9.47
N PRO A 207 -15.91 8.44 -9.57
CA PRO A 207 -16.89 7.56 -8.94
C PRO A 207 -16.97 7.79 -7.44
N THR A 208 -18.19 7.97 -6.91
CA THR A 208 -18.38 8.33 -5.49
C THR A 208 -19.53 7.59 -4.83
N THR A 209 -20.32 6.83 -5.55
CA THR A 209 -21.50 6.14 -5.00
C THR A 209 -21.15 4.72 -4.56
N ALA A 210 -21.85 4.21 -3.54
CA ALA A 210 -21.68 2.84 -3.04
C ALA A 210 -21.93 1.77 -4.11
N ASP A 211 -22.79 2.07 -5.09
CA ASP A 211 -23.14 1.14 -6.18
C ASP A 211 -22.00 0.98 -7.19
N GLU A 212 -21.13 1.98 -7.31
CA GLU A 212 -19.91 1.95 -8.14
C GLU A 212 -18.76 1.21 -7.46
N MET A 213 -18.89 0.89 -6.16
CA MET A 213 -17.88 0.19 -5.37
C MET A 213 -18.16 -1.32 -5.39
N ALA A 214 -17.61 -2.02 -6.39
CA ALA A 214 -17.90 -3.43 -6.63
C ALA A 214 -17.12 -4.40 -5.74
N VAL A 215 -16.07 -3.94 -5.06
CA VAL A 215 -15.15 -4.82 -4.32
C VAL A 215 -15.53 -4.90 -2.84
N ASP A 216 -15.71 -6.14 -2.36
CA ASP A 216 -16.08 -6.44 -0.98
C ASP A 216 -14.85 -6.46 -0.06
N PRO A 217 -14.76 -5.59 0.97
CA PRO A 217 -13.64 -5.53 1.90
C PRO A 217 -13.39 -6.86 2.64
N VAL A 218 -14.44 -7.59 2.99
CA VAL A 218 -14.32 -8.90 3.67
C VAL A 218 -13.57 -9.90 2.79
N ARG A 219 -13.90 -9.93 1.49
CA ARG A 219 -13.25 -10.81 0.52
C ARG A 219 -11.82 -10.39 0.19
N VAL A 220 -11.55 -9.07 0.14
CA VAL A 220 -10.20 -8.53 -0.02
C VAL A 220 -9.32 -9.00 1.12
N VAL A 221 -9.76 -8.79 2.35
CA VAL A 221 -9.02 -9.18 3.56
C VAL A 221 -8.81 -10.69 3.62
N ALA A 222 -9.83 -11.49 3.34
CA ALA A 222 -9.68 -12.94 3.26
C ALA A 222 -8.66 -13.39 2.20
N ALA A 223 -8.56 -12.67 1.07
CA ALA A 223 -7.54 -12.95 0.05
C ALA A 223 -6.14 -12.54 0.50
N MET A 224 -5.98 -11.42 1.23
CA MET A 224 -4.71 -11.03 1.84
C MET A 224 -4.21 -12.09 2.82
N ILE A 225 -5.10 -12.58 3.67
CA ILE A 225 -4.77 -13.64 4.64
C ILE A 225 -4.33 -14.91 3.92
N ARG A 226 -5.06 -15.36 2.90
CA ARG A 226 -4.67 -16.53 2.10
C ARG A 226 -3.32 -16.33 1.40
N ALA A 227 -3.05 -15.14 0.88
CA ALA A 227 -1.77 -14.82 0.25
C ALA A 227 -0.61 -14.90 1.25
N ALA A 228 -0.82 -14.43 2.49
CA ALA A 228 0.16 -14.54 3.56
C ALA A 228 0.35 -15.98 4.08
N ASP A 229 -0.62 -16.85 3.86
CA ASP A 229 -0.55 -18.28 4.25
C ASP A 229 0.07 -19.16 3.17
N ALA A 230 0.27 -18.64 1.96
CA ALA A 230 0.90 -19.39 0.88
C ALA A 230 2.39 -19.66 1.16
N ASP A 231 2.90 -20.81 0.75
CA ASP A 231 4.33 -21.14 0.86
C ASP A 231 5.21 -20.10 0.14
N VAL A 232 4.72 -19.59 -0.98
CA VAL A 232 5.33 -18.47 -1.72
C VAL A 232 4.26 -17.37 -1.90
N PRO A 233 4.23 -16.37 -1.02
CA PRO A 233 3.34 -15.24 -1.16
C PRO A 233 3.54 -14.53 -2.51
N PRO A 234 2.45 -14.14 -3.22
CA PRO A 234 2.57 -13.45 -4.49
C PRO A 234 3.20 -12.07 -4.27
N ARG A 235 4.12 -11.67 -5.14
CA ARG A 235 4.71 -10.33 -5.07
C ARG A 235 3.67 -9.22 -5.32
N ARG A 236 2.68 -9.49 -6.16
CA ARG A 236 1.53 -8.61 -6.44
C ARG A 236 0.23 -9.38 -6.28
N LEU A 237 -0.68 -8.81 -5.51
CA LEU A 237 -2.00 -9.35 -5.24
C LEU A 237 -3.05 -8.37 -5.76
N VAL A 238 -3.53 -8.60 -6.98
CA VAL A 238 -4.59 -7.80 -7.61
C VAL A 238 -5.94 -8.34 -7.16
N LEU A 239 -6.81 -7.48 -6.65
CA LEU A 239 -8.11 -7.86 -6.07
C LEU A 239 -9.23 -6.97 -6.59
N GLY A 240 -10.18 -7.58 -7.26
CA GLY A 240 -11.29 -6.96 -7.97
C GLY A 240 -11.16 -7.11 -9.49
N THR A 241 -12.28 -7.35 -10.16
CA THR A 241 -12.31 -7.45 -11.63
C THR A 241 -12.03 -6.10 -12.30
N ASP A 242 -12.46 -5.01 -11.66
CA ASP A 242 -12.15 -3.64 -12.02
C ASP A 242 -10.64 -3.38 -11.99
N ALA A 243 -9.97 -3.74 -10.87
CA ALA A 243 -8.52 -3.62 -10.75
C ALA A 243 -7.81 -4.45 -11.83
N TYR A 244 -8.21 -5.70 -12.02
CA TYR A 244 -7.61 -6.57 -13.04
C TYR A 244 -7.68 -5.95 -14.43
N THR A 245 -8.86 -5.51 -14.84
CA THR A 245 -9.09 -4.94 -16.17
C THR A 245 -8.30 -3.65 -16.36
N LEU A 246 -8.45 -2.69 -15.45
CA LEU A 246 -7.82 -1.37 -15.57
C LEU A 246 -6.29 -1.44 -15.48
N ILE A 247 -5.74 -2.30 -14.64
CA ILE A 247 -4.28 -2.52 -14.56
C ILE A 247 -3.77 -3.14 -15.86
N THR A 248 -4.46 -4.18 -16.37
CA THR A 248 -4.03 -4.87 -17.60
C THR A 248 -4.05 -3.92 -18.79
N ASP A 249 -5.10 -3.13 -18.93
CA ASP A 249 -5.23 -2.15 -20.02
C ASP A 249 -4.14 -1.07 -19.94
N ALA A 250 -3.91 -0.53 -18.73
CA ALA A 250 -2.88 0.50 -18.51
C ALA A 250 -1.46 -0.02 -18.81
N LEU A 251 -1.13 -1.23 -18.37
CA LEU A 251 0.18 -1.84 -18.63
C LEU A 251 0.36 -2.16 -20.10
N THR A 252 -0.67 -2.67 -20.77
CA THR A 252 -0.64 -2.96 -22.22
C THR A 252 -0.44 -1.68 -23.04
N GLY A 253 -1.17 -0.61 -22.70
CA GLY A 253 -1.00 0.68 -23.36
C GLY A 253 0.42 1.24 -23.22
N ARG A 254 0.97 1.25 -22.01
CA ARG A 254 2.35 1.72 -21.79
C ARG A 254 3.39 0.88 -22.49
N LEU A 255 3.20 -0.44 -22.49
CA LEU A 255 4.12 -1.32 -23.23
C LEU A 255 4.11 -0.98 -24.72
N ALA A 256 2.94 -0.73 -25.30
CA ALA A 256 2.83 -0.32 -26.70
C ALA A 256 3.50 1.04 -26.98
N GLU A 257 3.34 2.03 -26.08
CA GLU A 257 4.00 3.33 -26.18
C GLU A 257 5.54 3.20 -26.18
N VAL A 258 6.07 2.42 -25.25
CA VAL A 258 7.54 2.19 -25.14
C VAL A 258 8.04 1.40 -26.34
N ALA A 259 7.33 0.33 -26.75
CA ALA A 259 7.71 -0.50 -27.88
C ALA A 259 7.78 0.30 -29.19
N GLY A 260 6.90 1.29 -29.37
CA GLY A 260 6.90 2.19 -30.52
C GLY A 260 8.09 3.16 -30.57
N GLN A 261 8.91 3.25 -29.53
CA GLN A 261 10.03 4.20 -29.44
C GLN A 261 11.41 3.57 -29.65
N ARG A 262 11.47 2.31 -30.07
CA ARG A 262 12.73 1.55 -30.20
C ARG A 262 13.79 2.29 -31.01
N ASP A 263 13.43 2.79 -32.21
CA ASP A 263 14.38 3.44 -33.09
C ASP A 263 14.81 4.81 -32.53
N ASN A 264 13.88 5.54 -31.94
CA ASN A 264 14.18 6.80 -31.27
C ASN A 264 15.10 6.61 -30.05
N ALA A 265 14.88 5.57 -29.25
CA ALA A 265 15.72 5.27 -28.10
C ALA A 265 17.18 5.00 -28.53
N ALA A 266 17.39 4.28 -29.63
CA ALA A 266 18.72 3.97 -30.15
C ALA A 266 19.49 5.23 -30.60
N THR A 267 18.83 6.35 -30.89
CA THR A 267 19.54 7.60 -31.30
C THR A 267 20.34 8.24 -30.15
N ALA A 268 20.04 7.86 -28.89
CA ALA A 268 20.76 8.35 -27.71
C ALA A 268 22.00 7.50 -27.35
N ASP A 269 22.21 6.39 -28.01
CA ASP A 269 23.38 5.54 -27.79
C ASP A 269 24.65 6.17 -28.36
N PHE A 270 25.80 5.89 -27.75
CA PHE A 270 27.06 6.24 -28.35
C PHE A 270 27.22 5.49 -29.69
N ALA A 271 27.78 6.16 -30.72
CA ALA A 271 28.14 5.47 -31.95
C ALA A 271 29.04 4.27 -31.64
N ALA A 272 28.74 3.10 -32.23
CA ALA A 272 29.53 1.92 -32.01
C ALA A 272 31.01 2.24 -32.35
N PRO A 273 31.99 1.84 -31.53
CA PRO A 273 33.37 2.05 -31.85
C PRO A 273 33.67 1.40 -33.21
N PRO A 274 34.50 2.05 -34.09
CA PRO A 274 34.83 1.48 -35.39
C PRO A 274 35.39 0.07 -35.16
N GLN A 275 34.82 -0.92 -35.84
CA GLN A 275 35.34 -2.29 -35.81
C GLN A 275 36.81 -2.25 -36.14
N ALA A 276 37.68 -2.80 -35.27
CA ALA A 276 39.09 -2.97 -35.57
C ALA A 276 39.18 -3.74 -36.88
N ARG A 277 39.73 -3.09 -37.92
CA ARG A 277 40.04 -3.80 -39.16
C ARG A 277 41.07 -4.85 -38.80
N GLU A 278 40.70 -6.10 -38.92
CA GLU A 278 41.68 -7.19 -38.91
C GLU A 278 42.71 -6.93 -40.02
N CYS A 279 43.98 -6.77 -39.64
CA CYS A 279 45.12 -6.69 -40.54
C CYS A 279 45.53 -8.09 -40.96
#